data_5888e5da96bb13b19df76cfe94e259f4
#
_entry.id   5888e5da96bb13b19df76cfe94e259f4
#
_cell.length_a   1.000
_cell.length_b   1.000
_cell.length_c   1.000
_cell.angle_alpha   90.00
_cell.angle_beta   90.00
_cell.angle_gamma   90.00
#
_symmetry.space_group_name_H-M   'P 1'
#
loop_
_entity.id
_entity.type
_entity.pdbx_description
1 polymer ?
#
loop_
_entity_poly.entity_id
_entity_poly.type
_entity_poly.pdbx_seq_one_letter_code
_entity_poly.pdbx_strand_id
1 'polypeptide(L)'
;RFKGKNITFESITVEWLRQYERFLLDENKTASTIGIHFRTIRAIMNEAKRAGKIKETQYPFGRGKYQIQAGEGRKMALTLDQIGQIARYDDGTSATAKYRDYWLFLYLCNGINVADFVKLRYRDIKDGEIYFIRQKTEHTLRKQKDIRVIITDPMQRIVDTWGNPKRPDSFIFPILNGKETALEQKHKTQYLTRAINKRMKSIAKNLGIDHISTYTARHTFATVLKRSGASIAYISEALGHQDLKTTENYLASFEREEREKNAEILTKF
;
A
#
# COMPACT_ATOMS: atom_id res chain seq x y z
N ARG A 1 -23.88 1.95 -19.47
CA ARG A 1 -22.83 2.73 -20.19
C ARG A 1 -23.20 4.20 -20.15
N PHE A 2 -22.33 5.04 -19.58
CA PHE A 2 -22.56 6.49 -19.51
C PHE A 2 -22.29 7.14 -20.88
N LYS A 3 -23.29 7.83 -21.44
CA LYS A 3 -23.25 8.65 -22.69
C LYS A 3 -22.54 8.08 -23.92
N GLY A 4 -22.56 6.75 -24.15
CA GLY A 4 -22.14 6.16 -25.43
C GLY A 4 -20.64 5.96 -25.62
N LYS A 5 -20.20 5.75 -26.89
CA LYS A 5 -18.83 5.37 -27.24
C LYS A 5 -17.94 6.54 -27.71
N ASN A 6 -18.56 7.62 -28.23
CA ASN A 6 -17.83 8.73 -28.85
C ASN A 6 -17.89 9.97 -27.97
N ILE A 7 -16.91 10.10 -27.08
CA ILE A 7 -16.75 11.27 -26.21
C ILE A 7 -15.57 12.08 -26.76
N THR A 8 -15.83 13.32 -27.19
CA THR A 8 -14.78 14.26 -27.62
C THR A 8 -14.25 15.06 -26.43
N PHE A 9 -13.08 15.65 -26.55
CA PHE A 9 -12.50 16.47 -25.48
C PHE A 9 -13.41 17.67 -25.15
N GLU A 10 -14.05 18.28 -26.13
CA GLU A 10 -14.94 19.43 -25.96
C GLU A 10 -16.20 19.07 -25.20
N SER A 11 -16.65 17.81 -25.30
CA SER A 11 -17.83 17.33 -24.58
C SER A 11 -17.59 17.09 -23.08
N ILE A 12 -16.30 17.00 -22.66
CA ILE A 12 -15.94 16.80 -21.25
C ILE A 12 -15.94 18.16 -20.52
N THR A 13 -17.12 18.66 -20.24
CA THR A 13 -17.34 19.91 -19.49
C THR A 13 -17.45 19.65 -17.98
N VAL A 14 -17.47 20.72 -17.18
CA VAL A 14 -17.76 20.62 -15.74
C VAL A 14 -19.10 19.92 -15.48
N GLU A 15 -20.12 20.25 -16.29
CA GLU A 15 -21.45 19.65 -16.15
C GLU A 15 -21.42 18.16 -16.52
N TRP A 16 -20.69 17.77 -17.59
CA TRP A 16 -20.50 16.38 -17.94
C TRP A 16 -19.82 15.58 -16.81
N LEU A 17 -18.81 16.17 -16.16
CA LEU A 17 -18.12 15.53 -15.01
C LEU A 17 -19.08 15.33 -13.84
N ARG A 18 -19.92 16.32 -13.50
CA ARG A 18 -20.93 16.20 -12.44
C ARG A 18 -21.96 15.11 -12.74
N GLN A 19 -22.41 15.01 -13.99
CA GLN A 19 -23.35 13.96 -14.41
C GLN A 19 -22.70 12.58 -14.34
N TYR A 20 -21.42 12.47 -14.71
CA TYR A 20 -20.68 11.21 -14.61
C TYR A 20 -20.45 10.80 -13.14
N GLU A 21 -20.20 11.75 -12.27
CA GLU A 21 -20.12 11.51 -10.82
C GLU A 21 -21.42 10.93 -10.26
N ARG A 22 -22.55 11.56 -10.57
CA ARG A 22 -23.88 11.06 -10.17
C ARG A 22 -24.12 9.64 -10.69
N PHE A 23 -23.84 9.39 -11.95
CA PHE A 23 -23.95 8.05 -12.52
C PHE A 23 -23.09 7.01 -11.75
N LEU A 24 -21.87 7.35 -11.38
CA LEU A 24 -21.02 6.45 -10.60
C LEU A 24 -21.53 6.26 -9.15
N LEU A 25 -22.12 7.27 -8.55
CA LEU A 25 -22.78 7.17 -7.24
C LEU A 25 -24.01 6.27 -7.30
N ASP A 26 -24.84 6.40 -8.34
CA ASP A 26 -26.00 5.54 -8.58
C ASP A 26 -25.60 4.06 -8.80
N GLU A 27 -24.41 3.84 -9.39
CA GLU A 27 -23.77 2.54 -9.51
C GLU A 27 -23.11 2.05 -8.19
N ASN A 28 -23.36 2.71 -7.06
CA ASN A 28 -22.79 2.41 -5.74
C ASN A 28 -21.25 2.40 -5.69
N LYS A 29 -20.58 3.22 -6.52
CA LYS A 29 -19.12 3.35 -6.46
C LYS A 29 -18.71 4.21 -5.26
N THR A 30 -17.64 3.82 -4.58
CA THR A 30 -17.09 4.61 -3.47
C THR A 30 -16.42 5.89 -3.97
N ALA A 31 -16.36 6.93 -3.14
CA ALA A 31 -15.66 8.17 -3.44
C ALA A 31 -14.21 7.94 -3.91
N SER A 32 -13.50 6.98 -3.30
CA SER A 32 -12.15 6.59 -3.73
C SER A 32 -12.12 6.04 -5.15
N THR A 33 -13.09 5.19 -5.54
CA THR A 33 -13.22 4.64 -6.90
C THR A 33 -13.54 5.75 -7.88
N ILE A 34 -14.49 6.62 -7.54
CA ILE A 34 -14.85 7.80 -8.33
C ILE A 34 -13.61 8.67 -8.54
N GLY A 35 -12.87 8.97 -7.49
CA GLY A 35 -11.62 9.73 -7.58
C GLY A 35 -10.57 9.11 -8.52
N ILE A 36 -10.49 7.77 -8.63
CA ILE A 36 -9.60 7.10 -9.60
C ILE A 36 -10.05 7.41 -11.03
N HIS A 37 -11.35 7.27 -11.34
CA HIS A 37 -11.88 7.58 -12.66
C HIS A 37 -11.56 9.03 -13.06
N PHE A 38 -11.83 9.98 -12.17
CA PHE A 38 -11.62 11.40 -12.45
C PHE A 38 -10.15 11.79 -12.56
N ARG A 39 -9.25 11.18 -11.78
CA ARG A 39 -7.80 11.38 -11.95
C ARG A 39 -7.31 10.87 -13.30
N THR A 40 -7.87 9.77 -13.80
CA THR A 40 -7.55 9.25 -15.13
C THR A 40 -8.03 10.21 -16.22
N ILE A 41 -9.28 10.69 -16.15
CA ILE A 41 -9.81 11.69 -17.09
C ILE A 41 -8.94 12.96 -17.04
N ARG A 42 -8.60 13.45 -15.84
CA ARG A 42 -7.75 14.63 -15.68
C ARG A 42 -6.37 14.44 -16.31
N ALA A 43 -5.77 13.26 -16.20
CA ALA A 43 -4.48 12.98 -16.82
C ALA A 43 -4.57 13.05 -18.36
N ILE A 44 -5.62 12.47 -18.95
CA ILE A 44 -5.89 12.54 -20.40
C ILE A 44 -6.14 13.98 -20.86
N MET A 45 -6.95 14.74 -20.11
CA MET A 45 -7.22 16.15 -20.41
C MET A 45 -5.96 17.03 -20.30
N ASN A 46 -5.08 16.75 -19.35
CA ASN A 46 -3.79 17.43 -19.22
C ASN A 46 -2.91 17.16 -20.45
N GLU A 47 -2.90 15.92 -20.95
CA GLU A 47 -2.16 15.57 -22.16
C GLU A 47 -2.71 16.28 -23.39
N ALA A 48 -4.04 16.25 -23.56
CA ALA A 48 -4.71 16.95 -24.66
C ALA A 48 -4.40 18.47 -24.64
N LYS A 49 -4.37 19.07 -23.44
CA LYS A 49 -4.00 20.48 -23.27
C LYS A 49 -2.54 20.74 -23.65
N ARG A 50 -1.58 19.91 -23.20
CA ARG A 50 -0.16 20.02 -23.58
C ARG A 50 0.05 19.85 -25.07
N ALA A 51 -0.73 18.97 -25.71
CA ALA A 51 -0.68 18.75 -27.15
C ALA A 51 -1.45 19.82 -27.98
N GLY A 52 -1.98 20.88 -27.34
CA GLY A 52 -2.72 21.95 -28.02
C GLY A 52 -4.07 21.53 -28.59
N LYS A 53 -4.60 20.34 -28.21
CA LYS A 53 -5.88 19.83 -28.69
C LYS A 53 -7.08 20.48 -28.01
N ILE A 54 -6.90 21.08 -26.83
CA ILE A 54 -7.91 21.86 -26.11
C ILE A 54 -7.29 23.16 -25.58
N LYS A 55 -8.12 24.20 -25.53
CA LYS A 55 -7.74 25.50 -24.95
C LYS A 55 -7.85 25.48 -23.43
N GLU A 56 -7.14 26.37 -22.74
CA GLU A 56 -7.22 26.54 -21.28
C GLU A 56 -8.65 26.78 -20.79
N THR A 57 -9.44 27.53 -21.55
CA THR A 57 -10.83 27.83 -21.27
C THR A 57 -11.75 26.59 -21.29
N GLN A 58 -11.39 25.58 -22.08
CA GLN A 58 -12.13 24.31 -22.20
C GLN A 58 -11.72 23.28 -21.14
N TYR A 59 -10.62 23.53 -20.41
CA TYR A 59 -10.14 22.61 -19.40
C TYR A 59 -11.06 22.61 -18.16
N PRO A 60 -11.69 21.47 -17.79
CA PRO A 60 -12.80 21.46 -16.83
C PRO A 60 -12.39 21.29 -15.36
N PHE A 61 -11.11 21.07 -15.06
CA PHE A 61 -10.63 20.85 -13.70
C PHE A 61 -9.95 22.09 -13.13
N GLY A 62 -10.04 22.30 -11.80
CA GLY A 62 -9.30 23.34 -11.09
C GLY A 62 -10.16 24.16 -10.14
N ARG A 63 -9.57 25.24 -9.61
CA ARG A 63 -10.27 26.17 -8.71
C ARG A 63 -11.42 26.86 -9.47
N GLY A 64 -12.62 26.87 -8.90
CA GLY A 64 -13.82 27.38 -9.56
C GLY A 64 -14.42 26.50 -10.64
N LYS A 65 -13.79 25.34 -10.94
CA LYS A 65 -14.27 24.33 -11.89
C LYS A 65 -14.50 23.01 -11.13
N TYR A 66 -14.41 21.84 -11.81
CA TYR A 66 -14.58 20.56 -11.14
C TYR A 66 -13.34 20.22 -10.26
N GLN A 67 -13.59 19.89 -9.01
CA GLN A 67 -12.57 19.44 -8.05
C GLN A 67 -12.82 17.99 -7.68
N ILE A 68 -11.79 17.17 -7.86
CA ILE A 68 -11.87 15.74 -7.53
C ILE A 68 -11.88 15.60 -6.00
N GLN A 69 -12.95 15.05 -5.46
CA GLN A 69 -13.07 14.77 -4.04
C GLN A 69 -12.04 13.70 -3.60
N ALA A 70 -11.37 13.97 -2.50
CA ALA A 70 -10.55 12.97 -1.83
C ALA A 70 -11.47 12.03 -1.04
N GLY A 71 -11.38 10.74 -1.29
CA GLY A 71 -12.04 9.76 -0.42
C GLY A 71 -11.36 9.74 0.95
N GLU A 72 -12.14 9.61 2.01
CA GLU A 72 -11.58 9.39 3.35
C GLU A 72 -10.81 8.06 3.39
N GLY A 73 -9.58 8.11 3.89
CA GLY A 73 -8.78 6.91 4.11
C GLY A 73 -9.41 6.06 5.21
N ARG A 74 -9.60 4.76 4.94
CA ARG A 74 -10.04 3.84 6.00
C ARG A 74 -8.94 3.72 7.06
N LYS A 75 -9.30 3.76 8.34
CA LYS A 75 -8.40 3.35 9.43
C LYS A 75 -8.16 1.84 9.28
N MET A 76 -6.94 1.45 8.88
CA MET A 76 -6.63 0.06 8.55
C MET A 76 -5.51 -0.52 9.44
N ALA A 77 -4.99 0.28 10.36
CA ALA A 77 -3.91 -0.16 11.23
C ALA A 77 -4.42 -1.03 12.37
N LEU A 78 -3.73 -2.13 12.63
CA LEU A 78 -3.97 -3.02 13.76
C LEU A 78 -3.23 -2.55 15.02
N THR A 79 -3.72 -2.99 16.18
CA THR A 79 -3.01 -2.83 17.45
C THR A 79 -1.92 -3.90 17.60
N LEU A 80 -0.96 -3.69 18.51
CA LEU A 80 0.07 -4.71 18.82
C LEU A 80 -0.55 -6.00 19.36
N ASP A 81 -1.64 -5.91 20.15
CA ASP A 81 -2.36 -7.08 20.61
C ASP A 81 -2.97 -7.88 19.46
N GLN A 82 -3.64 -7.21 18.51
CA GLN A 82 -4.17 -7.86 17.32
C GLN A 82 -3.09 -8.53 16.47
N ILE A 83 -1.90 -7.90 16.35
CA ILE A 83 -0.75 -8.51 15.67
C ILE A 83 -0.31 -9.77 16.43
N GLY A 84 -0.26 -9.70 17.76
CA GLY A 84 0.05 -10.85 18.63
C GLY A 84 -0.95 -11.99 18.47
N GLN A 85 -2.25 -11.69 18.40
CA GLN A 85 -3.30 -12.68 18.12
C GLN A 85 -3.11 -13.33 16.75
N ILE A 86 -2.82 -12.55 15.71
CA ILE A 86 -2.54 -13.06 14.36
C ILE A 86 -1.31 -13.98 14.39
N ALA A 87 -0.23 -13.56 15.05
CA ALA A 87 1.01 -14.33 15.11
C ALA A 87 0.83 -15.71 15.77
N ARG A 88 -0.04 -15.78 16.77
CA ARG A 88 -0.37 -17.03 17.51
C ARG A 88 -1.51 -17.84 16.89
N TYR A 89 -2.21 -17.29 15.89
CA TYR A 89 -3.35 -17.98 15.28
C TYR A 89 -2.88 -19.25 14.55
N ASP A 90 -3.55 -20.36 14.85
CA ASP A 90 -3.35 -21.64 14.19
C ASP A 90 -4.71 -22.34 14.02
N ASP A 91 -4.98 -22.83 12.81
CA ASP A 91 -6.14 -23.65 12.48
C ASP A 91 -5.74 -25.07 12.07
N GLY A 92 -4.49 -25.47 12.34
CA GLY A 92 -3.91 -26.76 11.99
C GLY A 92 -3.57 -26.92 10.51
N THR A 93 -3.77 -25.90 9.67
CA THR A 93 -3.46 -26.00 8.22
C THR A 93 -2.16 -25.29 7.85
N SER A 94 -1.25 -26.02 7.19
CA SER A 94 0.02 -25.47 6.68
C SER A 94 -0.18 -24.26 5.75
N ALA A 95 -1.26 -24.25 4.98
CA ALA A 95 -1.56 -23.13 4.09
C ALA A 95 -1.90 -21.85 4.89
N THR A 96 -2.64 -21.96 5.98
CA THR A 96 -2.93 -20.80 6.84
C THR A 96 -1.66 -20.32 7.53
N ALA A 97 -0.87 -21.21 8.12
CA ALA A 97 0.41 -20.88 8.72
C ALA A 97 1.32 -20.13 7.71
N LYS A 98 1.48 -20.66 6.50
CA LYS A 98 2.30 -20.05 5.46
C LYS A 98 1.88 -18.62 5.10
N TYR A 99 0.60 -18.38 4.84
CA TYR A 99 0.13 -17.07 4.40
C TYR A 99 0.01 -16.07 5.56
N ARG A 100 -0.23 -16.54 6.78
CA ARG A 100 -0.09 -15.76 8.01
C ARG A 100 1.35 -15.27 8.18
N ASP A 101 2.31 -16.17 8.06
CA ASP A 101 3.74 -15.87 8.19
C ASP A 101 4.22 -14.92 7.10
N TYR A 102 3.75 -15.09 5.86
CA TYR A 102 4.03 -14.13 4.79
C TYR A 102 3.47 -12.74 5.12
N TRP A 103 2.26 -12.65 5.67
CA TRP A 103 1.71 -11.37 6.10
C TRP A 103 2.52 -10.75 7.24
N LEU A 104 2.95 -11.55 8.22
CA LEU A 104 3.83 -11.09 9.31
C LEU A 104 5.17 -10.61 8.76
N PHE A 105 5.75 -11.32 7.81
CA PHE A 105 6.97 -10.87 7.14
C PHE A 105 6.77 -9.53 6.43
N LEU A 106 5.66 -9.34 5.71
CA LEU A 106 5.37 -8.05 5.09
C LEU A 106 5.31 -6.92 6.12
N TYR A 107 4.71 -7.16 7.27
CA TYR A 107 4.64 -6.20 8.37
C TYR A 107 6.03 -5.89 8.96
N LEU A 108 6.78 -6.91 9.31
CA LEU A 108 8.11 -6.79 9.94
C LEU A 108 9.17 -6.23 8.98
N CYS A 109 9.04 -6.49 7.69
CA CYS A 109 9.93 -5.97 6.65
C CYS A 109 9.50 -4.55 6.20
N ASN A 110 9.37 -3.63 7.15
CA ASN A 110 9.00 -2.22 6.93
C ASN A 110 7.72 -2.04 6.09
N GLY A 111 6.75 -2.95 6.24
CA GLY A 111 5.54 -2.90 5.44
C GLY A 111 5.80 -3.06 3.94
N ILE A 112 6.73 -3.93 3.55
CA ILE A 112 7.11 -4.18 2.16
C ILE A 112 5.89 -4.54 1.29
N ASN A 113 5.84 -4.06 0.05
CA ASN A 113 4.80 -4.47 -0.88
C ASN A 113 5.04 -5.90 -1.39
N VAL A 114 3.97 -6.63 -1.71
CA VAL A 114 4.10 -8.00 -2.25
C VAL A 114 4.95 -8.05 -3.53
N ALA A 115 4.92 -7.00 -4.35
CA ALA A 115 5.72 -6.92 -5.57
C ALA A 115 7.24 -6.87 -5.29
N ASP A 116 7.64 -6.20 -4.21
CA ASP A 116 9.03 -6.14 -3.78
C ASP A 116 9.41 -7.42 -3.01
N PHE A 117 8.52 -7.92 -2.14
CA PHE A 117 8.68 -9.16 -1.38
C PHE A 117 9.01 -10.38 -2.26
N VAL A 118 8.30 -10.58 -3.37
CA VAL A 118 8.54 -11.74 -4.26
C VAL A 118 9.89 -11.70 -4.96
N LYS A 119 10.55 -10.54 -4.98
CA LYS A 119 11.83 -10.33 -5.66
C LYS A 119 13.04 -10.35 -4.73
N LEU A 120 12.83 -10.38 -3.42
CA LEU A 120 13.93 -10.48 -2.45
C LEU A 120 14.79 -11.71 -2.72
N ARG A 121 16.13 -11.52 -2.77
CA ARG A 121 17.11 -12.58 -2.95
C ARG A 121 18.01 -12.69 -1.72
N TYR A 122 18.64 -13.83 -1.55
CA TYR A 122 19.60 -14.01 -0.44
C TYR A 122 20.79 -13.05 -0.52
N ARG A 123 21.22 -12.64 -1.71
CA ARG A 123 22.28 -11.62 -1.89
C ARG A 123 21.89 -10.23 -1.38
N ASP A 124 20.60 -9.98 -1.20
CA ASP A 124 20.07 -8.72 -0.67
C ASP A 124 20.15 -8.70 0.87
N ILE A 125 20.55 -9.83 1.48
CA ILE A 125 20.82 -9.95 2.92
C ILE A 125 22.31 -9.75 3.17
N LYS A 126 22.65 -8.70 3.93
CA LYS A 126 24.03 -8.39 4.34
C LYS A 126 24.03 -7.91 5.79
N ASP A 127 24.96 -8.40 6.58
CA ASP A 127 25.18 -7.96 7.97
C ASP A 127 23.91 -7.96 8.84
N GLY A 128 23.00 -8.94 8.64
CA GLY A 128 21.73 -9.04 9.37
C GLY A 128 20.64 -8.07 8.90
N GLU A 129 20.84 -7.39 7.78
CA GLU A 129 19.87 -6.49 7.18
C GLU A 129 19.46 -6.95 5.78
N ILE A 130 18.23 -6.63 5.37
CA ILE A 130 17.74 -6.75 3.98
C ILE A 130 17.84 -5.39 3.32
N TYR A 131 18.41 -5.34 2.13
CA TYR A 131 18.53 -4.15 1.29
C TYR A 131 17.69 -4.32 0.03
N PHE A 132 16.78 -3.41 -0.26
CA PHE A 132 16.02 -3.46 -1.51
C PHE A 132 15.59 -2.07 -1.99
N ILE A 133 15.37 -1.97 -3.31
CA ILE A 133 14.84 -0.77 -3.95
C ILE A 133 13.37 -1.01 -4.26
N ARG A 134 12.53 -0.01 -3.98
CA ARG A 134 11.10 -0.10 -4.22
C ARG A 134 10.78 -0.01 -5.71
N GLN A 135 10.22 -1.07 -6.31
CA GLN A 135 9.88 -1.15 -7.73
C GLN A 135 9.01 0.00 -8.25
N LYS A 136 7.99 0.39 -7.47
CA LYS A 136 7.07 1.45 -7.90
C LYS A 136 7.77 2.76 -8.24
N THR A 137 8.95 3.02 -7.67
CA THR A 137 9.69 4.26 -7.81
C THR A 137 11.03 4.10 -8.53
N GLU A 138 11.41 2.87 -8.88
CA GLU A 138 12.67 2.52 -9.53
C GLU A 138 12.92 3.33 -10.83
N HIS A 139 11.88 3.51 -11.66
CA HIS A 139 11.99 4.22 -12.94
C HIS A 139 11.69 5.73 -12.88
N THR A 140 11.23 6.23 -11.74
CA THR A 140 10.81 7.65 -11.61
C THR A 140 11.81 8.52 -10.86
N LEU A 141 12.83 7.91 -10.27
CA LEU A 141 13.80 8.57 -9.42
C LEU A 141 15.11 8.82 -10.12
N ARG A 142 15.60 10.07 -10.04
CA ARG A 142 17.00 10.43 -10.40
C ARG A 142 18.02 9.82 -9.44
N LYS A 143 17.65 9.52 -8.21
CA LYS A 143 18.49 8.90 -7.17
C LYS A 143 17.70 7.82 -6.47
N GLN A 144 18.07 6.56 -6.66
CA GLN A 144 17.48 5.42 -5.98
C GLN A 144 17.96 5.45 -4.51
N LYS A 145 17.05 5.16 -3.57
CA LYS A 145 17.37 5.05 -2.16
C LYS A 145 17.06 3.62 -1.72
N ASP A 146 18.08 2.94 -1.20
CA ASP A 146 17.91 1.63 -0.61
C ASP A 146 17.05 1.71 0.66
N ILE A 147 16.10 0.82 0.77
CA ILE A 147 15.39 0.57 2.02
C ILE A 147 16.18 -0.49 2.76
N ARG A 148 16.48 -0.21 4.04
CA ARG A 148 17.22 -1.12 4.94
C ARG A 148 16.25 -1.64 5.99
N VAL A 149 16.31 -2.94 6.23
CA VAL A 149 15.44 -3.62 7.20
C VAL A 149 16.27 -4.57 8.03
N ILE A 150 16.30 -4.36 9.33
CA ILE A 150 16.95 -5.30 10.26
C ILE A 150 16.15 -6.60 10.28
N ILE A 151 16.81 -7.74 10.09
CA ILE A 151 16.19 -9.06 10.20
C ILE A 151 16.02 -9.38 11.69
N THR A 152 14.76 -9.47 12.10
CA THR A 152 14.41 -9.90 13.46
C THR A 152 14.28 -11.42 13.53
N ASP A 153 14.37 -12.01 14.74
CA ASP A 153 14.19 -13.46 14.94
C ASP A 153 12.90 -14.01 14.35
N PRO A 154 11.73 -13.32 14.45
CA PRO A 154 10.54 -13.79 13.76
C PRO A 154 10.68 -13.82 12.24
N MET A 155 11.34 -12.84 11.62
CA MET A 155 11.59 -12.84 10.18
C MET A 155 12.52 -13.98 9.78
N GLN A 156 13.58 -14.22 10.56
CA GLN A 156 14.51 -15.31 10.29
C GLN A 156 13.79 -16.67 10.34
N ARG A 157 12.95 -16.91 11.36
CA ARG A 157 12.13 -18.13 11.44
C ARG A 157 11.23 -18.33 10.22
N ILE A 158 10.62 -17.26 9.72
CA ILE A 158 9.77 -17.32 8.52
C ILE A 158 10.59 -17.69 7.28
N VAL A 159 11.80 -17.11 7.15
CA VAL A 159 12.73 -17.44 6.05
C VAL A 159 13.18 -18.90 6.14
N ASP A 160 13.55 -19.37 7.34
CA ASP A 160 14.00 -20.75 7.53
C ASP A 160 12.88 -21.78 7.29
N THR A 161 11.63 -21.43 7.59
CA THR A 161 10.47 -22.32 7.41
C THR A 161 9.98 -22.37 5.95
N TRP A 162 9.93 -21.23 5.28
CA TRP A 162 9.25 -21.10 3.98
C TRP A 162 10.16 -20.68 2.83
N GLY A 163 11.44 -20.43 3.12
CA GLY A 163 12.41 -19.97 2.13
C GLY A 163 12.97 -21.08 1.24
N ASN A 164 13.54 -20.66 0.13
CA ASN A 164 14.35 -21.53 -0.71
C ASN A 164 15.70 -21.86 -0.02
N PRO A 165 16.44 -22.88 -0.48
CA PRO A 165 17.83 -23.08 -0.04
C PRO A 165 18.67 -21.80 -0.23
N LYS A 166 19.46 -21.46 0.80
CA LYS A 166 20.28 -20.26 0.85
C LYS A 166 21.38 -20.27 -0.21
N ARG A 167 21.11 -19.61 -1.35
CA ARG A 167 22.08 -19.35 -2.43
C ARG A 167 21.99 -17.89 -2.81
N PRO A 168 23.07 -17.16 -3.06
CA PRO A 168 23.05 -15.70 -3.27
C PRO A 168 22.01 -15.24 -4.30
N ASP A 169 21.93 -15.91 -5.44
CA ASP A 169 21.04 -15.54 -6.54
C ASP A 169 19.62 -16.12 -6.45
N SER A 170 19.37 -17.01 -5.48
CA SER A 170 18.03 -17.54 -5.25
C SER A 170 17.11 -16.49 -4.63
N PHE A 171 15.86 -16.46 -5.06
CA PHE A 171 14.84 -15.71 -4.35
C PHE A 171 14.69 -16.28 -2.93
N ILE A 172 14.42 -15.43 -1.94
CA ILE A 172 14.22 -15.88 -0.56
C ILE A 172 13.01 -16.83 -0.52
N PHE A 173 11.89 -16.46 -1.14
CA PHE A 173 10.67 -17.25 -1.13
C PHE A 173 10.37 -17.91 -2.49
N PRO A 174 9.79 -19.15 -2.52
CA PRO A 174 9.58 -19.94 -3.73
C PRO A 174 8.34 -19.45 -4.51
N ILE A 175 8.29 -18.20 -4.92
CA ILE A 175 7.22 -17.63 -5.74
C ILE A 175 7.69 -17.43 -7.18
N LEU A 176 8.88 -16.86 -7.34
CA LEU A 176 9.53 -16.68 -8.63
C LEU A 176 10.70 -17.66 -8.76
N ASN A 177 11.04 -18.03 -10.01
CA ASN A 177 12.19 -18.88 -10.33
C ASN A 177 13.24 -18.18 -11.21
N GLY A 178 12.97 -16.92 -11.64
CA GLY A 178 13.87 -16.11 -12.45
C GLY A 178 13.75 -16.32 -13.97
N LYS A 179 12.85 -17.19 -14.40
CA LYS A 179 12.59 -17.44 -15.84
C LYS A 179 11.30 -16.77 -16.33
N GLU A 180 10.56 -16.14 -15.43
CA GLU A 180 9.29 -15.50 -15.73
C GLU A 180 9.46 -14.24 -16.58
N THR A 181 8.59 -14.09 -17.57
CA THR A 181 8.35 -12.80 -18.23
C THR A 181 7.76 -11.78 -17.26
N ALA A 182 7.82 -10.50 -17.59
CA ALA A 182 7.23 -9.43 -16.76
C ALA A 182 5.74 -9.65 -16.48
N LEU A 183 5.00 -10.20 -17.46
CA LEU A 183 3.58 -10.52 -17.32
C LEU A 183 3.35 -11.69 -16.35
N GLU A 184 4.13 -12.74 -16.43
CA GLU A 184 4.05 -13.88 -15.53
C GLU A 184 4.42 -13.48 -14.10
N GLN A 185 5.47 -12.67 -13.91
CA GLN A 185 5.82 -12.11 -12.59
C GLN A 185 4.65 -11.33 -12.00
N LYS A 186 4.00 -10.49 -12.80
CA LYS A 186 2.80 -9.75 -12.39
C LYS A 186 1.67 -10.69 -11.98
N HIS A 187 1.39 -11.73 -12.77
CA HIS A 187 0.34 -12.69 -12.46
C HIS A 187 0.64 -13.49 -11.19
N LYS A 188 1.86 -13.98 -11.00
CA LYS A 188 2.30 -14.68 -9.77
C LYS A 188 2.20 -13.76 -8.53
N THR A 189 2.61 -12.50 -8.65
CA THR A 189 2.48 -11.50 -7.58
C THR A 189 1.01 -11.25 -7.21
N GLN A 190 0.14 -11.10 -8.21
CA GLN A 190 -1.29 -10.92 -7.98
C GLN A 190 -1.94 -12.15 -7.35
N TYR A 191 -1.55 -13.35 -7.81
CA TYR A 191 -2.02 -14.60 -7.23
C TYR A 191 -1.64 -14.70 -5.74
N LEU A 192 -0.36 -14.47 -5.41
CA LEU A 192 0.11 -14.45 -4.02
C LEU A 192 -0.65 -13.43 -3.18
N THR A 193 -0.82 -12.21 -3.69
CA THR A 193 -1.58 -11.16 -2.98
C THR A 193 -3.01 -11.62 -2.66
N ARG A 194 -3.69 -12.24 -3.63
CA ARG A 194 -5.06 -12.77 -3.42
C ARG A 194 -5.06 -13.92 -2.41
N ALA A 195 -4.07 -14.81 -2.47
CA ALA A 195 -3.96 -15.94 -1.55
C ALA A 195 -3.74 -15.48 -0.11
N ILE A 196 -2.80 -14.56 0.13
CA ILE A 196 -2.58 -13.93 1.44
C ILE A 196 -3.88 -13.27 1.91
N ASN A 197 -4.48 -12.40 1.10
CA ASN A 197 -5.68 -11.67 1.49
C ASN A 197 -6.86 -12.60 1.80
N LYS A 198 -7.03 -13.69 1.05
CA LYS A 198 -8.07 -14.70 1.31
C LYS A 198 -7.89 -15.34 2.68
N ARG A 199 -6.68 -15.77 3.03
CA ARG A 199 -6.39 -16.38 4.34
C ARG A 199 -6.49 -15.37 5.47
N MET A 200 -5.93 -14.18 5.30
CA MET A 200 -6.02 -13.12 6.29
C MET A 200 -7.46 -12.68 6.55
N LYS A 201 -8.34 -12.71 5.54
CA LYS A 201 -9.78 -12.49 5.73
C LYS A 201 -10.43 -13.57 6.61
N SER A 202 -10.04 -14.84 6.45
CA SER A 202 -10.53 -15.93 7.30
C SER A 202 -10.03 -15.77 8.73
N ILE A 203 -8.74 -15.48 8.93
CA ILE A 203 -8.14 -15.22 10.24
C ILE A 203 -8.85 -14.03 10.92
N ALA A 204 -9.04 -12.93 10.19
CA ALA A 204 -9.74 -11.74 10.70
C ALA A 204 -11.13 -12.08 11.22
N LYS A 205 -11.90 -12.86 10.44
CA LYS A 205 -13.25 -13.31 10.86
C LYS A 205 -13.21 -14.10 12.15
N ASN A 206 -12.26 -15.02 12.29
CA ASN A 206 -12.15 -15.90 13.47
C ASN A 206 -11.66 -15.15 14.73
N LEU A 207 -10.88 -14.09 14.54
CA LEU A 207 -10.37 -13.23 15.61
C LEU A 207 -11.26 -12.03 15.93
N GLY A 208 -12.39 -11.84 15.23
CA GLY A 208 -13.26 -10.67 15.40
C GLY A 208 -12.61 -9.35 14.96
N ILE A 209 -11.65 -9.40 14.01
CA ILE A 209 -10.97 -8.22 13.46
C ILE A 209 -11.68 -7.83 12.15
N ASP A 210 -12.01 -6.55 11.96
CA ASP A 210 -12.81 -6.09 10.83
C ASP A 210 -12.18 -6.43 9.48
N HIS A 211 -10.91 -6.12 9.28
CA HIS A 211 -10.25 -6.31 8.00
C HIS A 211 -8.73 -6.47 8.13
N ILE A 212 -8.21 -7.54 7.52
CA ILE A 212 -6.77 -7.77 7.37
C ILE A 212 -6.47 -8.01 5.89
N SER A 213 -5.47 -7.32 5.37
CA SER A 213 -4.97 -7.48 3.98
C SER A 213 -3.45 -7.20 3.93
N THR A 214 -2.82 -7.48 2.81
CA THR A 214 -1.41 -7.12 2.60
C THR A 214 -1.16 -5.62 2.75
N TYR A 215 -2.15 -4.78 2.43
CA TYR A 215 -2.07 -3.34 2.61
C TYR A 215 -2.17 -2.92 4.09
N THR A 216 -2.96 -3.65 4.86
CA THR A 216 -3.07 -3.47 6.33
C THR A 216 -1.71 -3.64 7.00
N ALA A 217 -0.87 -4.61 6.55
CA ALA A 217 0.48 -4.81 7.08
C ALA A 217 1.31 -3.51 7.02
N ARG A 218 1.29 -2.84 5.87
CA ARG A 218 2.03 -1.59 5.68
C ARG A 218 1.47 -0.42 6.51
N HIS A 219 0.14 -0.29 6.59
CA HIS A 219 -0.49 0.72 7.44
C HIS A 219 -0.19 0.47 8.92
N THR A 220 -0.23 -0.78 9.34
CA THR A 220 0.06 -1.19 10.71
C THR A 220 1.49 -0.85 11.08
N PHE A 221 2.47 -1.19 10.24
CA PHE A 221 3.88 -0.83 10.46
C PHE A 221 4.04 0.68 10.71
N ALA A 222 3.53 1.50 9.81
CA ALA A 222 3.65 2.95 9.93
C ALA A 222 2.97 3.50 11.18
N THR A 223 1.78 3.00 11.52
CA THR A 223 0.99 3.48 12.66
C THR A 223 1.58 3.01 13.99
N VAL A 224 2.06 1.76 14.07
CA VAL A 224 2.72 1.24 15.28
C VAL A 224 3.98 2.05 15.58
N LEU A 225 4.83 2.31 14.58
CA LEU A 225 6.02 3.13 14.77
C LEU A 225 5.67 4.56 15.22
N LYS A 226 4.65 5.18 14.62
CA LYS A 226 4.19 6.51 15.04
C LYS A 226 3.75 6.51 16.50
N ARG A 227 2.92 5.53 16.91
CA ARG A 227 2.44 5.38 18.30
C ARG A 227 3.58 5.11 19.29
N SER A 228 4.66 4.48 18.81
CA SER A 228 5.88 4.26 19.60
C SER A 228 6.82 5.48 19.64
N GLY A 229 6.44 6.63 19.07
CA GLY A 229 7.22 7.85 19.10
C GLY A 229 8.29 7.97 18.01
N ALA A 230 8.34 7.07 17.03
CA ALA A 230 9.29 7.17 15.93
C ALA A 230 9.01 8.43 15.08
N SER A 231 10.07 9.12 14.64
CA SER A 231 9.94 10.32 13.82
C SER A 231 9.30 10.00 12.47
N ILE A 232 8.50 10.96 11.94
CA ILE A 232 7.89 10.83 10.61
C ILE A 232 8.95 10.67 9.53
N ALA A 233 10.13 11.30 9.71
CA ALA A 233 11.25 11.17 8.79
C ALA A 233 11.77 9.72 8.74
N TYR A 234 11.93 9.06 9.87
CA TYR A 234 12.31 7.65 9.94
C TYR A 234 11.25 6.75 9.29
N ILE A 235 9.97 6.94 9.63
CA ILE A 235 8.86 6.17 9.04
C ILE A 235 8.83 6.35 7.52
N SER A 236 9.03 7.57 7.03
CA SER A 236 9.08 7.89 5.60
C SER A 236 10.23 7.17 4.89
N GLU A 237 11.41 7.17 5.51
CA GLU A 237 12.58 6.48 5.00
C GLU A 237 12.35 4.97 4.96
N ALA A 238 11.91 4.38 6.06
CA ALA A 238 11.62 2.96 6.18
C ALA A 238 10.56 2.47 5.18
N LEU A 239 9.57 3.31 4.87
CA LEU A 239 8.56 3.02 3.84
C LEU A 239 9.05 3.28 2.40
N GLY A 240 10.22 3.88 2.21
CA GLY A 240 10.72 4.30 0.91
C GLY A 240 9.85 5.37 0.26
N HIS A 241 9.29 6.31 1.02
CA HIS A 241 8.57 7.45 0.49
C HIS A 241 9.53 8.58 0.14
N GLN A 242 9.26 9.29 -0.94
CA GLN A 242 10.05 10.44 -1.38
C GLN A 242 9.64 11.74 -0.70
N ASP A 243 8.37 11.82 -0.30
CA ASP A 243 7.73 12.98 0.26
C ASP A 243 7.12 12.62 1.61
N LEU A 244 7.43 13.40 2.63
CA LEU A 244 6.84 13.26 3.98
C LEU A 244 5.32 13.33 3.95
N LYS A 245 4.74 14.17 3.07
CA LYS A 245 3.30 14.28 2.88
C LYS A 245 2.64 12.95 2.52
N THR A 246 3.35 12.10 1.75
CA THR A 246 2.87 10.74 1.46
C THR A 246 2.79 9.91 2.73
N THR A 247 3.74 10.05 3.65
CA THR A 247 3.74 9.36 4.94
C THR A 247 2.64 9.88 5.85
N GLU A 248 2.44 11.18 5.92
CA GLU A 248 1.36 11.80 6.70
C GLU A 248 -0.02 11.28 6.32
N ASN A 249 -0.26 11.03 5.03
CA ASN A 249 -1.51 10.44 4.54
C ASN A 249 -1.74 8.99 5.01
N TYR A 250 -0.67 8.26 5.37
CA TYR A 250 -0.74 6.91 5.94
C TYR A 250 -1.01 6.93 7.43
N LEU A 251 -0.61 7.99 8.10
CA LEU A 251 -0.70 8.08 9.55
C LEU A 251 -2.12 8.49 9.94
N ALA A 252 -2.79 7.63 10.70
CA ALA A 252 -4.06 7.99 11.33
C ALA A 252 -3.88 9.26 12.21
N SER A 253 -4.96 10.01 12.41
CA SER A 253 -4.97 11.06 13.43
C SER A 253 -4.61 10.46 14.79
N PHE A 254 -4.04 11.28 15.68
CA PHE A 254 -3.74 10.88 17.05
C PHE A 254 -5.00 10.35 17.76
N GLU A 255 -4.87 9.21 18.43
CA GLU A 255 -5.93 8.64 19.25
C GLU A 255 -6.07 9.44 20.56
N ARG A 256 -7.17 9.24 21.28
CA ARG A 256 -7.48 9.97 22.51
C ARG A 256 -6.37 9.80 23.55
N GLU A 257 -5.92 8.58 23.78
CA GLU A 257 -4.86 8.25 24.75
C GLU A 257 -3.55 9.01 24.48
N GLU A 258 -3.16 9.13 23.21
CA GLU A 258 -1.95 9.86 22.83
C GLU A 258 -2.13 11.37 22.99
N ARG A 259 -3.34 11.89 22.78
CA ARG A 259 -3.69 13.29 23.06
C ARG A 259 -3.68 13.58 24.55
N GLU A 260 -4.22 12.67 25.37
CA GLU A 260 -4.21 12.77 26.83
C GLU A 260 -2.77 12.77 27.37
N LYS A 261 -1.92 11.83 26.93
CA LYS A 261 -0.51 11.75 27.28
C LYS A 261 0.27 13.03 26.92
N ASN A 262 0.03 13.59 25.74
CA ASN A 262 0.65 14.83 25.32
C ASN A 262 0.12 16.04 26.11
N ALA A 263 -1.16 16.06 26.48
CA ALA A 263 -1.73 17.07 27.33
C ALA A 263 -1.14 17.05 28.76
N GLU A 264 -0.90 15.85 29.33
CA GLU A 264 -0.26 15.69 30.63
C GLU A 264 1.18 16.25 30.66
N ILE A 265 1.92 16.17 29.54
CA ILE A 265 3.27 16.75 29.44
C ILE A 265 3.23 18.27 29.65
N LEU A 266 2.17 18.93 29.14
CA LEU A 266 2.03 20.38 29.25
C LEU A 266 1.68 20.84 30.66
N THR A 267 1.29 19.94 31.56
CA THR A 267 0.93 20.27 32.97
C THR A 267 2.03 19.91 33.96
N LYS A 268 3.20 19.46 33.49
CA LYS A 268 4.38 19.15 34.31
C LYS A 268 5.21 20.41 34.54
N PHE A 269 4.66 21.38 35.26
CA PHE A 269 5.36 22.58 35.73
C PHE A 269 5.38 22.67 37.23
#